data_67dabbd528f41f9f6f4adaaa9cf01c5c
#
_entry.id   67dabbd528f41f9f6f4adaaa9cf01c5c
#
_cell.length_a   1.000
_cell.length_b   1.000
_cell.length_c   1.000
_cell.angle_alpha   90.00
_cell.angle_beta   90.00
_cell.angle_gamma   90.00
#
_symmetry.space_group_name_H-M   'P 1'
#
loop_
_entity.id
_entity.type
_entity.pdbx_description
1 polymer ?
#
loop_
_entity_poly.entity_id
_entity_poly.type
_entity_poly.pdbx_seq_one_letter_code
_entity_poly.pdbx_strand_id
1 'polypeptide(L)'
;DVFLCEHLYLKKIFKKYCVCTLCSSDAKRMERGFEPAIDMYSSLDVFVHSPFYKKKDIKQSSATKLQRSQIKNVLGFKQLYPLPKKKILLVDDVCTTGSTLLAAKQLIHPDCMFVLAAHPLWILANQENIVVKSKGFW
;
A
#
# COMPACT_ATOMS: atom_id res chain seq x y z
N ASP A 1 -0.06 11.62 11.58
CA ASP A 1 -1.38 12.26 11.32
C ASP A 1 -1.25 13.75 11.03
N VAL A 2 -0.52 14.51 11.86
CA VAL A 2 -0.33 15.96 11.68
C VAL A 2 0.24 16.29 10.30
N PHE A 3 1.27 15.56 9.86
CA PHE A 3 1.91 15.78 8.56
C PHE A 3 0.95 15.72 7.39
N LEU A 4 0.09 14.71 7.33
CA LEU A 4 -0.88 14.58 6.24
C LEU A 4 -2.01 15.61 6.33
N CYS A 5 -2.47 15.94 7.53
CA CYS A 5 -3.52 16.90 7.75
C CYS A 5 -3.12 18.34 7.38
N GLU A 6 -1.87 18.70 7.60
CA GLU A 6 -1.34 20.02 7.23
C GLU A 6 -1.21 20.23 5.72
N HIS A 7 -1.22 19.13 4.93
CA HIS A 7 -1.10 19.20 3.48
C HIS A 7 -2.46 19.22 2.76
N LEU A 8 -3.14 20.35 2.77
CA LEU A 8 -4.39 20.58 2.03
C LEU A 8 -4.32 20.14 0.56
N TYR A 9 -3.14 20.20 -0.04
CA TYR A 9 -2.90 19.74 -1.41
C TYR A 9 -3.07 18.23 -1.54
N LEU A 10 -2.52 17.44 -0.61
CA LEU A 10 -2.69 15.98 -0.60
C LEU A 10 -4.16 15.60 -0.43
N LYS A 11 -4.88 16.26 0.48
CA LYS A 11 -6.32 16.06 0.68
C LYS A 11 -7.11 16.27 -0.63
N LYS A 12 -6.81 17.33 -1.38
CA LYS A 12 -7.46 17.63 -2.67
C LYS A 12 -7.17 16.55 -3.72
N ILE A 13 -5.94 16.02 -3.75
CA ILE A 13 -5.57 14.94 -4.67
C ILE A 13 -6.30 13.66 -4.29
N PHE A 14 -6.19 13.25 -3.03
CA PHE A 14 -6.75 11.98 -2.55
C PHE A 14 -8.27 11.89 -2.75
N LYS A 15 -9.00 12.99 -2.59
CA LYS A 15 -10.46 13.05 -2.84
C LYS A 15 -10.88 12.69 -4.27
N LYS A 16 -9.97 12.81 -5.24
CA LYS A 16 -10.23 12.47 -6.64
C LYS A 16 -10.15 10.97 -6.92
N TYR A 17 -9.58 10.19 -6.01
CA TYR A 17 -9.30 8.78 -6.19
C TYR A 17 -10.14 7.89 -5.27
N CYS A 18 -10.26 6.63 -5.66
CA CYS A 18 -10.57 5.54 -4.76
C CYS A 18 -9.28 5.13 -4.04
N VAL A 19 -9.14 5.50 -2.78
CA VAL A 19 -7.93 5.24 -2.00
C VAL A 19 -7.98 3.82 -1.48
N CYS A 20 -7.03 2.98 -1.88
CA CYS A 20 -6.89 1.60 -1.45
C CYS A 20 -5.58 1.42 -0.69
N THR A 21 -5.64 0.85 0.51
CA THR A 21 -4.44 0.56 1.31
C THR A 21 -4.11 -0.91 1.29
N LEU A 22 -2.82 -1.20 1.44
CA LEU A 22 -2.33 -2.54 1.76
C LEU A 22 -2.76 -2.93 3.18
N CYS A 23 -2.85 -4.22 3.44
CA CYS A 23 -3.21 -4.74 4.75
C CYS A 23 -1.97 -5.20 5.52
N SER A 24 -1.97 -4.98 6.82
CA SER A 24 -1.06 -5.66 7.75
C SER A 24 -1.40 -7.16 7.83
N SER A 25 -0.46 -7.98 8.32
CA SER A 25 -0.80 -9.36 8.66
C SER A 25 -1.81 -9.40 9.81
N ASP A 26 -2.70 -10.41 9.83
CA ASP A 26 -3.71 -10.55 10.89
C ASP A 26 -3.06 -10.58 12.27
N ALA A 27 -1.92 -11.26 12.43
CA ALA A 27 -1.18 -11.27 13.69
C ALA A 27 -0.77 -9.87 14.14
N LYS A 28 -0.20 -9.06 13.25
CA LYS A 28 0.21 -7.68 13.58
C LYS A 28 -0.99 -6.77 13.85
N ARG A 29 -2.10 -6.98 13.14
CA ARG A 29 -3.33 -6.24 13.36
C ARG A 29 -3.95 -6.59 14.70
N MET A 30 -3.98 -7.87 15.08
CA MET A 30 -4.46 -8.31 16.39
C MET A 30 -3.58 -7.81 17.52
N GLU A 31 -2.26 -7.83 17.36
CA GLU A 31 -1.30 -7.33 18.34
C GLU A 31 -1.45 -5.83 18.58
N ARG A 32 -1.66 -5.03 17.54
CA ARG A 32 -1.76 -3.57 17.62
C ARG A 32 -3.17 -3.07 17.92
N GLY A 33 -4.20 -3.83 17.60
CA GLY A 33 -5.61 -3.41 17.72
C GLY A 33 -6.08 -2.41 16.65
N PHE A 34 -5.22 -2.02 15.70
CA PHE A 34 -5.53 -1.05 14.63
C PHE A 34 -4.76 -1.33 13.34
N GLU A 35 -5.17 -0.71 12.24
CA GLU A 35 -4.51 -0.78 10.94
C GLU A 35 -3.89 0.59 10.61
N PRO A 36 -2.55 0.75 10.80
CA PRO A 36 -1.90 2.06 10.73
C PRO A 36 -2.15 2.83 9.43
N ALA A 37 -2.14 2.14 8.28
CA ALA A 37 -2.35 2.79 7.00
C ALA A 37 -3.79 3.32 6.86
N ILE A 38 -4.80 2.61 7.38
CA ILE A 38 -6.19 3.09 7.36
C ILE A 38 -6.32 4.36 8.19
N ASP A 39 -5.84 4.32 9.45
CA ASP A 39 -5.95 5.46 10.36
C ASP A 39 -5.21 6.67 9.85
N MET A 40 -4.00 6.46 9.32
CA MET A 40 -3.17 7.52 8.79
C MET A 40 -3.83 8.25 7.61
N TYR A 41 -4.31 7.51 6.60
CA TYR A 41 -4.89 8.13 5.41
C TYR A 41 -6.33 8.59 5.63
N SER A 42 -7.07 8.03 6.58
CA SER A 42 -8.40 8.52 6.97
C SER A 42 -8.35 9.93 7.55
N SER A 43 -7.21 10.34 8.11
CA SER A 43 -6.99 11.72 8.59
C SER A 43 -7.11 12.78 7.48
N LEU A 44 -6.98 12.38 6.21
CA LEU A 44 -7.21 13.23 5.05
C LEU A 44 -8.69 13.47 4.72
N ASP A 45 -9.62 13.00 5.55
CA ASP A 45 -11.07 13.09 5.30
C ASP A 45 -11.45 12.43 3.96
N VAL A 46 -10.91 11.25 3.71
CA VAL A 46 -11.21 10.38 2.58
C VAL A 46 -11.55 8.99 3.10
N PHE A 47 -12.43 8.29 2.38
CA PHE A 47 -12.70 6.91 2.70
C PHE A 47 -11.56 6.02 2.19
N VAL A 48 -10.96 5.24 3.08
CA VAL A 48 -9.85 4.33 2.77
C VAL A 48 -10.37 2.90 2.64
N HIS A 49 -10.27 2.35 1.46
CA HIS A 49 -10.65 0.97 1.17
C HIS A 49 -9.53 0.00 1.55
N SER A 50 -9.88 -1.13 2.15
CA SER A 50 -8.96 -2.23 2.47
C SER A 50 -9.40 -3.52 1.78
N PRO A 51 -9.24 -3.62 0.45
CA PRO A 51 -9.75 -4.74 -0.36
C PRO A 51 -8.85 -5.97 -0.30
N PHE A 52 -7.68 -5.88 0.33
CA PHE A 52 -6.71 -6.97 0.37
C PHE A 52 -6.79 -7.78 1.66
N TYR A 53 -6.24 -8.98 1.59
CA TYR A 53 -5.95 -9.81 2.75
C TYR A 53 -4.60 -10.50 2.54
N LYS A 54 -3.88 -10.80 3.62
CA LYS A 54 -2.69 -11.65 3.54
C LYS A 54 -3.08 -13.10 3.53
N LYS A 55 -2.60 -13.83 2.54
CA LYS A 55 -2.71 -15.29 2.52
C LYS A 55 -1.85 -15.83 3.68
N LYS A 56 -2.38 -16.79 4.43
CA LYS A 56 -1.61 -17.43 5.51
C LYS A 56 -0.35 -18.04 4.91
N ASP A 57 0.79 -17.76 5.54
CA ASP A 57 2.03 -18.44 5.20
C ASP A 57 1.84 -19.96 5.40
N ILE A 58 1.89 -20.70 4.31
CA ILE A 58 2.10 -22.15 4.42
C ILE A 58 3.48 -22.26 5.04
N LYS A 59 3.56 -22.80 6.26
CA LYS A 59 4.81 -22.99 7.00
C LYS A 59 5.84 -23.69 6.11
N GLN A 60 6.85 -22.94 5.69
CA GLN A 60 7.87 -23.37 4.76
C GLN A 60 9.08 -23.92 5.51
N SER A 61 8.89 -24.96 6.28
CA SER A 61 10.03 -25.66 6.87
C SER A 61 10.83 -26.54 5.87
N SER A 62 10.35 -26.69 4.63
CA SER A 62 10.96 -27.59 3.63
C SER A 62 11.04 -27.05 2.19
N ALA A 63 10.78 -25.78 1.96
CA ALA A 63 10.79 -25.23 0.60
C ALA A 63 12.20 -24.95 0.08
N THR A 64 12.55 -25.50 -1.08
CA THR A 64 13.80 -25.24 -1.80
C THR A 64 13.87 -23.79 -2.31
N LYS A 65 15.09 -23.31 -2.63
CA LYS A 65 15.32 -21.93 -3.13
C LYS A 65 14.49 -21.58 -4.36
N LEU A 66 14.17 -22.55 -5.22
CA LEU A 66 13.30 -22.40 -6.39
C LEU A 66 11.82 -22.20 -6.00
N GLN A 67 11.35 -22.89 -4.96
CA GLN A 67 9.98 -22.73 -4.46
C GLN A 67 9.77 -21.39 -3.78
N ARG A 68 10.80 -20.79 -3.17
CA ARG A 68 10.75 -19.43 -2.60
C ARG A 68 10.51 -18.35 -3.65
N SER A 69 10.96 -18.55 -4.90
CA SER A 69 10.69 -17.60 -5.99
C SER A 69 9.25 -17.67 -6.51
N GLN A 70 8.54 -18.77 -6.27
CA GLN A 70 7.13 -18.93 -6.64
C GLN A 70 6.14 -18.42 -5.59
N ILE A 71 6.62 -18.06 -4.39
CA ILE A 71 5.78 -17.50 -3.32
C ILE A 71 5.57 -16.00 -3.56
N LYS A 72 5.17 -15.64 -4.76
CA LYS A 72 4.84 -14.26 -5.12
C LYS A 72 3.43 -13.82 -4.71
N ASN A 73 2.60 -14.69 -4.13
CA ASN A 73 1.22 -14.37 -3.82
C ASN A 73 0.91 -14.36 -2.31
N VAL A 74 1.63 -13.51 -1.58
CA VAL A 74 1.35 -13.26 -0.15
C VAL A 74 0.05 -12.47 0.03
N LEU A 75 -0.39 -11.78 -1.04
CA LEU A 75 -1.54 -10.90 -1.02
C LEU A 75 -2.70 -11.49 -1.83
N GLY A 76 -3.91 -11.45 -1.28
CA GLY A 76 -5.15 -11.77 -1.98
C GLY A 76 -6.07 -10.57 -2.07
N PHE A 77 -6.98 -10.60 -3.03
CA PHE A 77 -8.03 -9.59 -3.22
C PHE A 77 -9.38 -10.18 -2.81
N LYS A 78 -10.17 -9.40 -2.08
CA LYS A 78 -11.54 -9.77 -1.70
C LYS A 78 -12.45 -9.59 -2.91
N GLN A 79 -12.74 -10.65 -3.65
CA GLN A 79 -13.45 -10.62 -4.95
C GLN A 79 -14.77 -9.84 -4.94
N LEU A 80 -15.51 -9.87 -3.84
CA LEU A 80 -16.80 -9.17 -3.70
C LEU A 80 -16.67 -7.79 -3.04
N TYR A 81 -15.44 -7.27 -2.91
CA TYR A 81 -15.25 -5.95 -2.31
C TYR A 81 -15.70 -4.84 -3.27
N PRO A 82 -16.69 -4.03 -2.90
CA PRO A 82 -17.24 -3.01 -3.80
C PRO A 82 -16.30 -1.80 -3.86
N LEU A 83 -15.49 -1.71 -4.91
CA LEU A 83 -14.72 -0.50 -5.19
C LEU A 83 -15.55 0.50 -6.00
N PRO A 84 -15.52 1.80 -5.67
CA PRO A 84 -16.14 2.84 -6.46
C PRO A 84 -15.55 2.91 -7.88
N LYS A 85 -16.37 3.32 -8.87
CA LYS A 85 -15.92 3.58 -10.25
C LYS A 85 -15.13 4.90 -10.31
N LYS A 86 -13.95 4.93 -9.71
CA LYS A 86 -13.01 6.06 -9.72
C LYS A 86 -11.62 5.53 -10.06
N LYS A 87 -10.72 6.44 -10.46
CA LYS A 87 -9.29 6.14 -10.54
C LYS A 87 -8.78 5.63 -9.20
N ILE A 88 -7.96 4.60 -9.21
CA ILE A 88 -7.47 3.94 -8.00
C ILE A 88 -6.12 4.52 -7.61
N LEU A 89 -6.01 4.95 -6.36
CA LEU A 89 -4.76 5.30 -5.71
C LEU A 89 -4.42 4.22 -4.68
N LEU A 90 -3.37 3.46 -4.94
CA LEU A 90 -2.84 2.49 -3.98
C LEU A 90 -1.89 3.19 -3.02
N VAL A 91 -2.12 3.04 -1.72
CA VAL A 91 -1.31 3.70 -0.68
C VAL A 91 -0.68 2.70 0.28
N ASP A 92 0.51 3.05 0.76
CA ASP A 92 1.21 2.32 1.83
C ASP A 92 1.98 3.32 2.71
N ASP A 93 2.37 2.92 3.92
CA ASP A 93 3.18 3.75 4.81
C ASP A 93 4.67 3.71 4.39
N VAL A 94 5.28 2.53 4.33
CA VAL A 94 6.71 2.36 4.07
C VAL A 94 6.95 1.30 2.99
N CYS A 95 7.55 1.72 1.90
CA CYS A 95 8.01 0.82 0.85
C CYS A 95 9.48 0.42 1.09
N THR A 96 9.73 -0.84 1.45
CA THR A 96 11.09 -1.38 1.58
C THR A 96 11.59 -2.01 0.29
N THR A 97 11.06 -3.18 -0.07
CA THR A 97 11.39 -3.90 -1.32
C THR A 97 10.39 -3.66 -2.44
N GLY A 98 9.24 -3.10 -2.13
CA GLY A 98 8.13 -2.92 -3.07
C GLY A 98 7.36 -4.20 -3.41
N SER A 99 7.74 -5.35 -2.87
CA SER A 99 7.12 -6.64 -3.24
C SER A 99 5.62 -6.66 -3.00
N THR A 100 5.15 -6.11 -1.89
CA THR A 100 3.72 -6.06 -1.56
C THR A 100 2.97 -5.08 -2.45
N LEU A 101 3.57 -3.91 -2.74
CA LEU A 101 3.03 -2.93 -3.68
C LEU A 101 2.89 -3.50 -5.09
N LEU A 102 3.92 -4.23 -5.56
CA LEU A 102 3.90 -4.87 -6.87
C LEU A 102 2.85 -5.98 -6.95
N ALA A 103 2.68 -6.79 -5.89
CA ALA A 103 1.62 -7.79 -5.81
C ALA A 103 0.23 -7.14 -5.87
N ALA A 104 0.00 -6.07 -5.13
CA ALA A 104 -1.27 -5.33 -5.17
C ALA A 104 -1.52 -4.67 -6.52
N LYS A 105 -0.47 -4.11 -7.14
CA LYS A 105 -0.54 -3.54 -8.50
C LYS A 105 -1.07 -4.55 -9.51
N GLN A 106 -0.65 -5.81 -9.42
CA GLN A 106 -1.13 -6.88 -10.31
C GLN A 106 -2.59 -7.26 -10.06
N LEU A 107 -3.10 -7.06 -8.84
CA LEU A 107 -4.46 -7.43 -8.47
C LEU A 107 -5.51 -6.38 -8.83
N ILE A 108 -5.21 -5.10 -8.70
CA ILE A 108 -6.19 -4.01 -8.88
C ILE A 108 -5.83 -3.00 -9.96
N HIS A 109 -4.68 -3.11 -10.60
CA HIS A 109 -4.20 -2.21 -11.66
C HIS A 109 -4.42 -0.73 -11.30
N PRO A 110 -3.77 -0.20 -10.23
CA PRO A 110 -3.99 1.17 -9.78
C PRO A 110 -3.47 2.18 -10.81
N ASP A 111 -4.13 3.32 -10.91
CA ASP A 111 -3.68 4.44 -11.75
C ASP A 111 -2.44 5.12 -11.19
N CYS A 112 -2.34 5.19 -9.87
CA CYS A 112 -1.20 5.77 -9.14
C CYS A 112 -0.91 4.97 -7.87
N MET A 113 0.33 5.14 -7.38
CA MET A 113 0.74 4.63 -6.08
C MET A 113 1.37 5.76 -5.26
N PHE A 114 1.13 5.76 -3.96
CA PHE A 114 1.69 6.72 -3.02
C PHE A 114 2.21 6.02 -1.79
N VAL A 115 3.43 6.35 -1.37
CA VAL A 115 4.04 5.89 -0.12
C VAL A 115 4.64 7.08 0.62
N LEU A 116 4.56 7.07 1.95
CA LEU A 116 5.13 8.14 2.76
C LEU A 116 6.65 8.06 2.82
N ALA A 117 7.18 6.85 2.89
CA ALA A 117 8.61 6.62 2.92
C ALA A 117 8.97 5.43 2.02
N ALA A 118 10.13 5.51 1.38
CA ALA A 118 10.67 4.41 0.60
C ALA A 118 12.16 4.23 0.87
N HIS A 119 12.61 2.99 0.84
CA HIS A 119 14.02 2.67 1.00
C HIS A 119 14.84 3.27 -0.16
N PRO A 120 15.98 3.93 0.10
CA PRO A 120 16.77 4.59 -0.95
C PRO A 120 17.13 3.69 -2.13
N LEU A 121 17.49 2.44 -1.90
CA LEU A 121 17.78 1.49 -2.98
C LEU A 121 16.56 1.19 -3.86
N TRP A 122 15.36 1.18 -3.28
CA TRP A 122 14.13 1.01 -4.06
C TRP A 122 13.85 2.24 -4.92
N ILE A 123 14.07 3.44 -4.39
CA ILE A 123 13.96 4.70 -5.15
C ILE A 123 14.92 4.69 -6.32
N LEU A 124 16.20 4.35 -6.09
CA LEU A 124 17.23 4.28 -7.14
C LEU A 124 16.86 3.28 -8.24
N ALA A 125 16.35 2.10 -7.88
CA ALA A 125 15.97 1.07 -8.83
C ALA A 125 14.73 1.42 -9.66
N ASN A 126 13.94 2.43 -9.27
CA ASN A 126 12.68 2.79 -9.90
C ASN A 126 12.61 4.27 -10.31
N GLN A 127 13.73 4.95 -10.46
CA GLN A 127 13.82 6.41 -10.69
C GLN A 127 12.95 6.91 -11.85
N GLU A 128 12.86 6.15 -12.93
CA GLU A 128 12.08 6.53 -14.11
C GLU A 128 10.56 6.59 -13.84
N ASN A 129 10.09 5.89 -12.83
CA ASN A 129 8.67 5.75 -12.50
C ASN A 129 8.24 6.50 -11.23
N ILE A 130 9.18 7.21 -10.59
CA ILE A 130 8.94 7.86 -9.31
C ILE A 130 9.06 9.37 -9.44
N VAL A 131 8.03 10.06 -8.97
CA VAL A 131 8.10 11.49 -8.68
C VAL A 131 8.40 11.65 -7.20
N VAL A 132 9.67 11.89 -6.88
CA VAL A 132 10.07 12.27 -5.51
C VAL A 132 9.86 13.77 -5.37
N LYS A 133 8.90 14.17 -4.61
CA LYS A 133 8.75 15.57 -4.20
C LYS A 133 9.56 15.80 -2.93
N SER A 134 10.88 16.03 -3.12
CA SER A 134 11.74 16.47 -2.04
C SER A 134 11.76 17.98 -1.96
N LYS A 135 11.72 18.52 -0.75
CA LYS A 135 12.05 19.93 -0.42
C LYS A 135 11.42 21.00 -1.32
N GLY A 136 10.30 21.46 -0.97
CA GLY A 136 9.58 22.58 -1.58
C GLY A 136 8.13 22.63 -1.12
N PHE A 137 7.81 21.77 -0.19
CA PHE A 137 6.48 21.69 0.43
C PHE A 137 6.43 22.27 1.85
N TRP A 138 7.51 22.99 2.24
CA TRP A 138 7.57 23.65 3.55
C TRP A 138 7.30 25.13 3.40
#